data_993a2d1152e498312b02550f9f141968
#
_entry.id   993a2d1152e498312b02550f9f141968
#
_cell.length_a   1.000
_cell.length_b   1.000
_cell.length_c   1.000
_cell.angle_alpha   90.00
_cell.angle_beta   90.00
_cell.angle_gamma   90.00
#
_symmetry.space_group_name_H-M   'P 1'
#
loop_
_entity.id
_entity.type
_entity.pdbx_description
1 polymer ?
#
loop_
_entity_poly.entity_id
_entity_poly.type
_entity_poly.pdbx_seq_one_letter_code
_entity_poly.pdbx_strand_id
1 'polypeptide(L)'
;MSDVSIVKCEEYNQEEVDRSLEKLITSLGGIQRFVKEGSKVLLKVNLLFPRAPSSMVTTHPAIVEGVAKLLKKYKCEVFIGDSPAIGSFSGGASAAGFAQVADKIGCKIVDFNKSVRLNNTSGVFKDIEVASEIQDFDAIVNLPKVKTHGQMGLTLGVKNMFGCVVGTKKLYWHLRAGINKDYFAKMLVEIYSGIKPVLTITDGITGMEGNGPQWGRPRKLGVILASSDAVASDLVVAHLVNYAPEKLFTLRAAKEMGIGTARIEDIKFRGEPFSSFDIVDFKKVPLSSLEF
;
A
#
# COMPACT_ATOMS: atom_id res chain seq x y z
N MET A 1 9.67 12.07 13.73
CA MET A 1 9.04 10.91 14.40
C MET A 1 7.68 10.67 13.81
N SER A 2 7.37 9.42 13.41
CA SER A 2 6.07 9.03 12.85
C SER A 2 5.35 8.03 13.77
N ASP A 3 4.04 8.20 13.91
CA ASP A 3 3.21 7.22 14.61
C ASP A 3 2.91 6.04 13.66
N VAL A 4 3.14 4.81 14.13
CA VAL A 4 2.72 3.59 13.45
C VAL A 4 1.87 2.78 14.42
N SER A 5 0.60 2.58 14.06
CA SER A 5 -0.29 1.68 14.79
C SER A 5 -0.16 0.27 14.24
N ILE A 6 -0.16 -0.70 15.13
CA ILE A 6 -0.10 -2.13 14.81
C ILE A 6 -1.13 -2.88 15.65
N VAL A 7 -1.91 -3.75 15.04
CA VAL A 7 -3.00 -4.50 15.69
C VAL A 7 -3.04 -5.92 15.14
N LYS A 8 -3.28 -6.91 16.00
CA LYS A 8 -3.56 -8.29 15.60
C LYS A 8 -4.88 -8.38 14.86
N CYS A 9 -4.87 -9.11 13.76
CA CYS A 9 -6.04 -9.47 13.00
C CYS A 9 -5.73 -10.82 12.33
N GLU A 10 -6.29 -11.88 12.86
CA GLU A 10 -5.87 -13.24 12.51
C GLU A 10 -6.47 -13.74 11.22
N GLU A 11 -7.70 -13.31 10.91
CA GLU A 11 -8.45 -13.79 9.76
C GLU A 11 -9.22 -12.68 9.05
N TYR A 12 -9.63 -12.97 7.81
CA TYR A 12 -10.47 -12.05 7.03
C TYR A 12 -11.98 -12.20 7.37
N ASN A 13 -12.29 -12.57 8.64
CA ASN A 13 -13.64 -12.45 9.14
C ASN A 13 -14.00 -10.95 9.22
N GLN A 14 -15.13 -10.53 8.64
CA GLN A 14 -15.44 -9.12 8.53
C GLN A 14 -15.62 -8.43 9.89
N GLU A 15 -16.19 -9.10 10.88
CA GLU A 15 -16.36 -8.52 12.22
C GLU A 15 -15.01 -8.34 12.94
N GLU A 16 -14.10 -9.28 12.77
CA GLU A 16 -12.74 -9.18 13.30
C GLU A 16 -11.98 -8.04 12.62
N VAL A 17 -12.04 -7.96 11.29
CA VAL A 17 -11.40 -6.90 10.51
C VAL A 17 -11.96 -5.52 10.92
N ASP A 18 -13.28 -5.38 11.03
CA ASP A 18 -13.92 -4.12 11.42
C ASP A 18 -13.46 -3.66 12.82
N ARG A 19 -13.45 -4.57 13.83
CA ARG A 19 -12.95 -4.28 15.18
C ARG A 19 -11.47 -3.92 15.20
N SER A 20 -10.65 -4.66 14.45
CA SER A 20 -9.21 -4.42 14.40
C SER A 20 -8.89 -3.10 13.73
N LEU A 21 -9.59 -2.73 12.65
CA LEU A 21 -9.45 -1.44 11.99
C LEU A 21 -9.89 -0.28 12.90
N GLU A 22 -10.99 -0.45 13.64
CA GLU A 22 -11.46 0.57 14.60
C GLU A 22 -10.40 0.81 15.69
N LYS A 23 -9.85 -0.27 16.30
CA LYS A 23 -8.75 -0.19 17.27
C LYS A 23 -7.51 0.48 16.65
N LEU A 24 -7.14 0.08 15.42
CA LEU A 24 -6.00 0.60 14.69
C LEU A 24 -6.09 2.13 14.50
N ILE A 25 -7.24 2.60 14.01
CA ILE A 25 -7.46 4.03 13.72
C ILE A 25 -7.66 4.84 15.00
N THR A 26 -8.35 4.30 16.00
CA THR A 26 -8.52 4.97 17.29
C THR A 26 -7.18 5.21 17.99
N SER A 27 -6.24 4.27 17.93
CA SER A 27 -4.91 4.41 18.52
C SER A 27 -4.06 5.51 17.87
N LEU A 28 -4.41 5.92 16.65
CA LEU A 28 -3.82 7.07 15.93
C LEU A 28 -4.57 8.39 16.16
N GLY A 29 -5.60 8.40 16.97
CA GLY A 29 -6.41 9.57 17.29
C GLY A 29 -7.70 9.71 16.46
N GLY A 30 -8.13 8.64 15.78
CA GLY A 30 -9.38 8.58 15.03
C GLY A 30 -9.25 9.03 13.56
N ILE A 31 -10.26 8.67 12.75
CA ILE A 31 -10.27 8.95 11.31
C ILE A 31 -10.29 10.44 10.97
N GLN A 32 -10.88 11.26 11.85
CA GLN A 32 -10.96 12.72 11.71
C GLN A 32 -9.59 13.41 11.68
N ARG A 33 -8.55 12.73 12.11
CA ARG A 33 -7.18 13.24 12.03
C ARG A 33 -6.64 13.22 10.59
N PHE A 34 -7.21 12.38 9.74
CA PHE A 34 -6.72 12.12 8.39
C PHE A 34 -7.65 12.66 7.30
N VAL A 35 -8.96 12.65 7.54
CA VAL A 35 -9.95 13.11 6.57
C VAL A 35 -10.94 14.06 7.24
N LYS A 36 -11.49 14.99 6.45
CA LYS A 36 -12.60 15.85 6.88
C LYS A 36 -13.92 15.13 6.66
N GLU A 37 -14.92 15.43 7.50
CA GLU A 37 -16.29 14.95 7.29
C GLU A 37 -16.80 15.37 5.91
N GLY A 38 -17.45 14.46 5.20
CA GLY A 38 -18.00 14.71 3.87
C GLY A 38 -17.00 14.69 2.71
N SER A 39 -15.70 14.46 2.97
CA SER A 39 -14.69 14.42 1.92
C SER A 39 -14.92 13.33 0.88
N LYS A 40 -14.47 13.60 -0.34
CA LYS A 40 -14.27 12.57 -1.39
C LYS A 40 -12.97 11.84 -1.15
N VAL A 41 -13.04 10.56 -0.81
CA VAL A 41 -11.88 9.76 -0.43
C VAL A 41 -11.63 8.63 -1.42
N LEU A 42 -10.43 8.57 -1.98
CA LEU A 42 -9.97 7.46 -2.80
C LEU A 42 -9.34 6.38 -1.91
N LEU A 43 -9.87 5.17 -1.92
CA LEU A 43 -9.20 3.97 -1.46
C LEU A 43 -8.29 3.45 -2.59
N LYS A 44 -7.01 3.76 -2.50
CA LYS A 44 -6.01 3.27 -3.46
C LYS A 44 -5.61 1.86 -3.06
N VAL A 45 -6.30 0.89 -3.60
CA VAL A 45 -6.04 -0.54 -3.35
C VAL A 45 -4.77 -1.03 -4.07
N ASN A 46 -4.43 -2.29 -3.91
CA ASN A 46 -3.45 -2.99 -4.72
C ASN A 46 -4.16 -4.01 -5.61
N LEU A 47 -4.27 -3.72 -6.91
CA LEU A 47 -4.76 -4.65 -7.94
C LEU A 47 -3.69 -4.83 -9.02
N LEU A 48 -2.80 -5.79 -8.84
CA LEU A 48 -1.76 -6.07 -9.83
C LEU A 48 -2.35 -6.78 -11.07
N PHE A 49 -3.17 -7.80 -10.82
CA PHE A 49 -3.91 -8.57 -11.84
C PHE A 49 -5.29 -8.93 -11.30
N PRO A 50 -6.29 -9.14 -12.18
CA PRO A 50 -7.63 -9.59 -11.81
C PRO A 50 -7.57 -11.05 -11.33
N ARG A 51 -7.38 -11.25 -10.02
CA ARG A 51 -7.31 -12.56 -9.37
C ARG A 51 -8.15 -12.57 -8.10
N ALA A 52 -8.60 -13.78 -7.75
CA ALA A 52 -9.32 -14.00 -6.50
C ALA A 52 -8.49 -13.56 -5.27
N PRO A 53 -9.12 -13.08 -4.20
CA PRO A 53 -8.44 -12.65 -2.97
C PRO A 53 -7.53 -13.72 -2.36
N SER A 54 -7.88 -14.99 -2.49
CA SER A 54 -7.09 -16.14 -2.03
C SER A 54 -5.71 -16.27 -2.70
N SER A 55 -5.47 -15.57 -3.81
CA SER A 55 -4.15 -15.52 -4.46
C SER A 55 -3.12 -14.66 -3.75
N MET A 56 -3.53 -13.85 -2.77
CA MET A 56 -2.70 -12.87 -2.05
C MET A 56 -2.00 -11.82 -2.95
N VAL A 57 -2.44 -11.69 -4.20
CA VAL A 57 -1.89 -10.72 -5.16
C VAL A 57 -2.47 -9.32 -4.96
N THR A 58 -3.70 -9.24 -4.44
CA THR A 58 -4.47 -8.00 -4.25
C THR A 58 -4.67 -7.68 -2.77
N THR A 59 -4.99 -6.42 -2.44
CA THR A 59 -5.57 -6.09 -1.14
C THR A 59 -6.82 -6.93 -0.91
N HIS A 60 -7.01 -7.47 0.28
CA HIS A 60 -8.19 -8.30 0.54
C HIS A 60 -9.46 -7.42 0.64
N PRO A 61 -10.59 -7.83 0.02
CA PRO A 61 -11.82 -7.04 0.02
C PRO A 61 -12.37 -6.75 1.42
N ALA A 62 -12.15 -7.62 2.40
CA ALA A 62 -12.56 -7.36 3.78
C ALA A 62 -11.88 -6.11 4.37
N ILE A 63 -10.61 -5.85 4.06
CA ILE A 63 -9.91 -4.62 4.47
C ILE A 63 -10.55 -3.41 3.78
N VAL A 64 -10.81 -3.51 2.47
CA VAL A 64 -11.44 -2.43 1.70
C VAL A 64 -12.82 -2.12 2.24
N GLU A 65 -13.64 -3.16 2.52
CA GLU A 65 -14.96 -3.02 3.14
C GLU A 65 -14.90 -2.34 4.51
N GLY A 66 -14.02 -2.80 5.39
CA GLY A 66 -13.90 -2.24 6.73
C GLY A 66 -13.46 -0.77 6.71
N VAL A 67 -12.48 -0.41 5.88
CA VAL A 67 -12.04 0.99 5.74
C VAL A 67 -13.15 1.85 5.10
N ALA A 68 -13.86 1.33 4.11
CA ALA A 68 -14.99 2.03 3.51
C ALA A 68 -16.11 2.29 4.53
N LYS A 69 -16.45 1.32 5.39
CA LYS A 69 -17.42 1.50 6.48
C LYS A 69 -17.01 2.61 7.46
N LEU A 70 -15.73 2.64 7.86
CA LEU A 70 -15.21 3.70 8.74
C LEU A 70 -15.38 5.10 8.10
N LEU A 71 -15.07 5.23 6.83
CA LEU A 71 -15.20 6.48 6.10
C LEU A 71 -16.67 6.87 5.88
N LYS A 72 -17.56 5.90 5.58
CA LYS A 72 -19.01 6.14 5.46
C LYS A 72 -19.64 6.58 6.78
N LYS A 73 -19.22 6.01 7.93
CA LYS A 73 -19.64 6.51 9.26
C LYS A 73 -19.27 8.00 9.43
N TYR A 74 -18.18 8.45 8.78
CA TYR A 74 -17.72 9.85 8.78
C TYR A 74 -18.26 10.66 7.59
N LYS A 75 -19.38 10.17 6.99
CA LYS A 75 -20.11 10.77 5.86
C LYS A 75 -19.28 11.05 4.60
N CYS A 76 -18.12 10.40 4.45
CA CYS A 76 -17.30 10.53 3.25
C CYS A 76 -17.95 9.87 2.03
N GLU A 77 -17.72 10.47 0.86
CA GLU A 77 -17.96 9.82 -0.42
C GLU A 77 -16.75 8.97 -0.77
N VAL A 78 -16.92 7.64 -0.87
CA VAL A 78 -15.81 6.69 -0.99
C VAL A 78 -15.72 6.15 -2.40
N PHE A 79 -14.48 6.16 -2.93
CA PHE A 79 -14.12 5.65 -4.23
C PHE A 79 -13.05 4.56 -4.07
N ILE A 80 -13.06 3.56 -4.95
CA ILE A 80 -12.09 2.47 -4.97
C ILE A 80 -11.41 2.50 -6.34
N GLY A 81 -10.09 2.59 -6.37
CA GLY A 81 -9.35 2.72 -7.63
C GLY A 81 -7.92 2.21 -7.56
N ASP A 82 -7.42 1.84 -8.73
CA ASP A 82 -6.03 1.48 -9.03
C ASP A 82 -5.81 1.54 -10.55
N SER A 83 -4.58 1.42 -11.00
CA SER A 83 -4.26 1.05 -12.38
C SER A 83 -3.56 -0.30 -12.36
N PRO A 84 -4.19 -1.38 -12.83
CA PRO A 84 -3.56 -2.70 -12.90
C PRO A 84 -2.44 -2.73 -13.95
N ALA A 85 -1.65 -3.81 -13.95
CA ALA A 85 -0.61 -4.00 -14.96
C ALA A 85 -1.17 -4.21 -16.36
N ILE A 86 -2.36 -4.84 -16.46
CA ILE A 86 -3.06 -5.13 -17.71
C ILE A 86 -4.56 -4.89 -17.52
N GLY A 87 -5.20 -4.31 -18.53
CA GLY A 87 -6.64 -4.01 -18.54
C GLY A 87 -7.02 -2.78 -17.72
N SER A 88 -8.31 -2.65 -17.39
CA SER A 88 -8.86 -1.59 -16.56
C SER A 88 -9.08 -2.07 -15.13
N PHE A 89 -9.18 -1.13 -14.19
CA PHE A 89 -9.49 -1.47 -12.79
C PHE A 89 -10.93 -2.01 -12.68
N SER A 90 -11.89 -1.36 -13.32
CA SER A 90 -13.30 -1.79 -13.35
C SER A 90 -13.46 -3.22 -13.91
N GLY A 91 -12.71 -3.56 -14.97
CA GLY A 91 -12.71 -4.90 -15.55
C GLY A 91 -12.14 -5.98 -14.61
N GLY A 92 -11.20 -5.62 -13.73
CA GLY A 92 -10.58 -6.54 -12.77
C GLY A 92 -11.25 -6.56 -11.39
N ALA A 93 -12.08 -5.56 -11.07
CA ALA A 93 -12.61 -5.33 -9.74
C ALA A 93 -13.50 -6.49 -9.22
N SER A 94 -14.29 -7.10 -10.10
CA SER A 94 -15.16 -8.23 -9.74
C SER A 94 -14.36 -9.46 -9.33
N ALA A 95 -13.29 -9.80 -10.04
CA ALA A 95 -12.44 -10.94 -9.71
C ALA A 95 -11.70 -10.76 -8.37
N ALA A 96 -11.38 -9.52 -8.02
CA ALA A 96 -10.73 -9.16 -6.76
C ALA A 96 -11.71 -8.93 -5.58
N GLY A 97 -13.03 -9.01 -5.83
CA GLY A 97 -14.07 -8.76 -4.81
C GLY A 97 -14.37 -7.29 -4.54
N PHE A 98 -13.76 -6.36 -5.28
CA PHE A 98 -13.96 -4.92 -5.05
C PHE A 98 -15.30 -4.40 -5.59
N ALA A 99 -15.82 -4.97 -6.68
CA ALA A 99 -17.16 -4.62 -7.20
C ALA A 99 -18.23 -4.96 -6.17
N GLN A 100 -18.14 -6.14 -5.54
CA GLN A 100 -19.08 -6.58 -4.51
C GLN A 100 -19.02 -5.68 -3.26
N VAL A 101 -17.82 -5.22 -2.88
CA VAL A 101 -17.68 -4.24 -1.79
C VAL A 101 -18.30 -2.90 -2.19
N ALA A 102 -18.05 -2.44 -3.42
CA ALA A 102 -18.60 -1.18 -3.92
C ALA A 102 -20.14 -1.18 -3.88
N ASP A 103 -20.75 -2.24 -4.39
CA ASP A 103 -22.21 -2.40 -4.38
C ASP A 103 -22.77 -2.48 -2.95
N LYS A 104 -22.14 -3.28 -2.07
CA LYS A 104 -22.59 -3.50 -0.69
C LYS A 104 -22.53 -2.23 0.16
N ILE A 105 -21.47 -1.42 0.01
CA ILE A 105 -21.20 -0.25 0.87
C ILE A 105 -21.63 1.06 0.20
N GLY A 106 -21.99 1.05 -1.07
CA GLY A 106 -22.29 2.26 -1.85
C GLY A 106 -21.04 3.09 -2.15
N CYS A 107 -19.95 2.42 -2.53
CA CYS A 107 -18.74 3.06 -3.03
C CYS A 107 -18.79 3.14 -4.55
N LYS A 108 -17.96 4.00 -5.14
CA LYS A 108 -17.81 4.11 -6.59
C LYS A 108 -16.49 3.50 -7.05
N ILE A 109 -16.53 2.74 -8.14
CA ILE A 109 -15.30 2.27 -8.82
C ILE A 109 -14.79 3.38 -9.72
N VAL A 110 -13.46 3.58 -9.71
CA VAL A 110 -12.83 4.58 -10.58
C VAL A 110 -11.64 3.98 -11.33
N ASP A 111 -11.66 4.13 -12.65
CA ASP A 111 -10.55 3.78 -13.53
C ASP A 111 -9.58 4.95 -13.67
N PHE A 112 -8.30 4.68 -13.74
CA PHE A 112 -7.25 5.65 -14.03
C PHE A 112 -6.92 5.60 -15.52
N ASN A 113 -7.44 6.58 -16.27
CA ASN A 113 -7.37 6.60 -17.73
C ASN A 113 -6.51 7.73 -18.29
N LYS A 114 -6.47 8.87 -17.60
CA LYS A 114 -5.77 10.07 -18.04
C LYS A 114 -4.52 10.29 -17.19
N SER A 115 -3.49 10.88 -17.78
CA SER A 115 -2.26 11.19 -17.05
C SER A 115 -2.04 12.69 -16.98
N VAL A 116 -1.50 13.10 -15.83
CA VAL A 116 -1.01 14.45 -15.59
C VAL A 116 0.40 14.36 -15.01
N ARG A 117 1.22 15.35 -15.31
CA ARG A 117 2.57 15.44 -14.74
C ARG A 117 2.48 15.60 -13.23
N LEU A 118 3.27 14.81 -12.52
CA LEU A 118 3.39 14.91 -11.07
C LEU A 118 4.18 16.18 -10.72
N ASN A 119 3.54 17.07 -9.96
CA ASN A 119 4.19 18.25 -9.41
C ASN A 119 4.90 17.88 -8.09
N ASN A 120 5.83 18.71 -7.65
CA ASN A 120 6.59 18.54 -6.40
C ASN A 120 7.51 17.30 -6.36
N THR A 121 8.16 16.99 -7.45
CA THR A 121 9.28 16.04 -7.45
C THR A 121 10.58 16.76 -7.01
N SER A 122 11.57 15.98 -6.54
CA SER A 122 12.92 16.51 -6.20
C SER A 122 13.69 17.10 -7.39
N GLY A 123 13.11 17.04 -8.58
CA GLY A 123 13.72 17.48 -9.83
C GLY A 123 14.58 16.46 -10.54
N VAL A 124 14.82 15.29 -9.93
CA VAL A 124 15.57 14.18 -10.56
C VAL A 124 14.71 13.50 -11.64
N PHE A 125 13.40 13.36 -11.38
CA PHE A 125 12.45 12.72 -12.29
C PHE A 125 11.44 13.74 -12.81
N LYS A 126 11.81 14.47 -13.86
CA LYS A 126 10.97 15.55 -14.39
C LYS A 126 9.73 15.08 -15.16
N ASP A 127 9.70 13.82 -15.58
CA ASP A 127 8.69 13.29 -16.51
C ASP A 127 7.76 12.25 -15.88
N ILE A 128 7.66 12.22 -14.54
CA ILE A 128 6.71 11.34 -13.86
C ILE A 128 5.30 11.86 -14.15
N GLU A 129 4.47 10.97 -14.68
CA GLU A 129 3.05 11.21 -14.84
C GLU A 129 2.24 10.19 -14.04
N VAL A 130 1.17 10.68 -13.42
CA VAL A 130 0.23 9.91 -12.62
C VAL A 130 -1.20 10.14 -13.12
N ALA A 131 -2.13 9.31 -12.70
CA ALA A 131 -3.53 9.47 -13.04
C ALA A 131 -4.04 10.86 -12.66
N SER A 132 -4.67 11.56 -13.61
CA SER A 132 -5.27 12.88 -13.34
C SER A 132 -6.45 12.76 -12.38
N GLU A 133 -7.13 11.63 -12.41
CA GLU A 133 -8.29 11.33 -11.56
C GLU A 133 -7.98 11.40 -10.07
N ILE A 134 -6.71 11.21 -9.66
CA ILE A 134 -6.33 11.35 -8.24
C ILE A 134 -6.51 12.78 -7.71
N GLN A 135 -6.56 13.78 -8.61
CA GLN A 135 -6.76 15.19 -8.24
C GLN A 135 -8.22 15.53 -7.90
N ASP A 136 -9.16 14.63 -8.24
CA ASP A 136 -10.60 14.81 -7.96
C ASP A 136 -10.97 14.45 -6.50
N PHE A 137 -10.01 13.98 -5.71
CA PHE A 137 -10.21 13.52 -4.34
C PHE A 137 -9.57 14.45 -3.32
N ASP A 138 -10.28 14.67 -2.22
CA ASP A 138 -9.80 15.47 -1.08
C ASP A 138 -8.73 14.71 -0.28
N ALA A 139 -8.80 13.38 -0.31
CA ALA A 139 -7.85 12.52 0.41
C ALA A 139 -7.68 11.16 -0.30
N ILE A 140 -6.47 10.60 -0.16
CA ILE A 140 -6.12 9.26 -0.64
C ILE A 140 -5.73 8.40 0.56
N VAL A 141 -6.42 7.27 0.75
CA VAL A 141 -6.05 6.22 1.70
C VAL A 141 -5.41 5.08 0.92
N ASN A 142 -4.16 4.81 1.22
CA ASN A 142 -3.34 3.80 0.55
C ASN A 142 -3.51 2.44 1.24
N LEU A 143 -3.92 1.41 0.50
CA LEU A 143 -4.21 0.07 1.02
C LEU A 143 -3.27 -0.98 0.39
N PRO A 144 -1.98 -1.02 0.76
CA PRO A 144 -1.03 -1.99 0.24
C PRO A 144 -1.26 -3.40 0.81
N LYS A 145 -0.80 -4.40 0.06
CA LYS A 145 -0.71 -5.81 0.47
C LYS A 145 0.73 -6.16 0.80
N VAL A 146 0.97 -6.84 1.93
CA VAL A 146 2.30 -7.38 2.24
C VAL A 146 2.62 -8.52 1.30
N LYS A 147 3.64 -8.37 0.46
CA LYS A 147 4.12 -9.42 -0.43
C LYS A 147 5.57 -9.19 -0.87
N THR A 148 6.26 -10.30 -1.12
CA THR A 148 7.60 -10.29 -1.72
C THR A 148 7.59 -9.74 -3.15
N HIS A 149 8.73 -9.26 -3.62
CA HIS A 149 8.89 -8.71 -4.95
C HIS A 149 10.31 -8.93 -5.48
N GLY A 150 10.45 -9.58 -6.62
CA GLY A 150 11.73 -9.95 -7.22
C GLY A 150 12.73 -8.82 -7.41
N GLN A 151 12.29 -7.59 -7.72
CA GLN A 151 13.18 -6.43 -7.90
C GLN A 151 13.38 -5.60 -6.62
N MET A 152 12.35 -5.46 -5.80
CA MET A 152 12.32 -4.49 -4.67
C MET A 152 12.42 -5.16 -3.29
N GLY A 153 12.47 -6.47 -3.23
CA GLY A 153 12.43 -7.23 -1.98
C GLY A 153 10.98 -7.40 -1.48
N LEU A 154 10.32 -6.32 -1.12
CA LEU A 154 8.91 -6.30 -0.71
C LEU A 154 8.10 -5.30 -1.54
N THR A 155 6.82 -5.59 -1.70
CA THR A 155 5.79 -4.64 -2.15
C THR A 155 5.05 -4.16 -0.92
N LEU A 156 5.06 -2.86 -0.67
CA LEU A 156 4.45 -2.25 0.52
C LEU A 156 3.83 -0.90 0.14
N GLY A 157 3.68 0.00 1.12
CA GLY A 157 2.98 1.27 0.97
C GLY A 157 3.60 2.21 -0.07
N VAL A 158 4.91 2.43 -0.01
CA VAL A 158 5.62 3.29 -0.98
C VAL A 158 5.43 2.76 -2.40
N LYS A 159 5.69 1.47 -2.61
CA LYS A 159 5.56 0.86 -3.94
C LYS A 159 4.12 0.77 -4.44
N ASN A 160 3.13 0.69 -3.54
CA ASN A 160 1.72 0.63 -3.94
C ASN A 160 1.28 1.90 -4.69
N MET A 161 1.89 3.04 -4.41
CA MET A 161 1.59 4.30 -5.10
C MET A 161 2.00 4.29 -6.58
N PHE A 162 2.87 3.36 -7.00
CA PHE A 162 3.16 3.14 -8.42
C PHE A 162 1.91 2.71 -9.23
N GLY A 163 0.88 2.18 -8.57
CA GLY A 163 -0.43 1.96 -9.17
C GLY A 163 -1.14 3.23 -9.64
N CYS A 164 -0.70 4.41 -9.23
CA CYS A 164 -1.19 5.69 -9.77
C CYS A 164 -0.57 6.06 -11.13
N VAL A 165 0.48 5.37 -11.58
CA VAL A 165 1.00 5.51 -12.96
C VAL A 165 0.08 4.76 -13.91
N VAL A 166 -0.36 5.39 -15.01
CA VAL A 166 -1.39 4.85 -15.90
C VAL A 166 -0.80 3.94 -16.98
N GLY A 167 -1.38 2.76 -17.15
CA GLY A 167 -1.20 1.89 -18.32
C GLY A 167 0.26 1.55 -18.66
N THR A 168 0.61 1.67 -19.94
CA THR A 168 1.92 1.31 -20.49
C THR A 168 3.09 2.14 -19.96
N LYS A 169 2.82 3.29 -19.31
CA LYS A 169 3.86 4.10 -18.65
C LYS A 169 4.57 3.36 -17.54
N LYS A 170 3.91 2.36 -16.91
CA LYS A 170 4.57 1.46 -15.95
C LYS A 170 5.68 0.64 -16.62
N LEU A 171 5.39 0.06 -17.78
CA LEU A 171 6.39 -0.68 -18.55
C LEU A 171 7.54 0.23 -18.98
N TYR A 172 7.22 1.45 -19.45
CA TYR A 172 8.24 2.45 -19.78
C TYR A 172 9.21 2.69 -18.62
N TRP A 173 8.72 2.88 -17.39
CA TRP A 173 9.56 3.09 -16.21
C TRP A 173 10.38 1.86 -15.83
N HIS A 174 9.81 0.65 -15.97
CA HIS A 174 10.58 -0.59 -15.78
C HIS A 174 11.71 -0.72 -16.82
N LEU A 175 11.44 -0.42 -18.06
CA LEU A 175 12.45 -0.46 -19.14
C LEU A 175 13.52 0.63 -18.95
N ARG A 176 13.11 1.85 -18.61
CA ARG A 176 14.03 2.98 -18.37
C ARG A 176 14.92 2.73 -17.15
N ALA A 177 14.42 2.12 -16.12
CA ALA A 177 15.23 1.71 -14.97
C ALA A 177 16.20 0.57 -15.33
N GLY A 178 15.82 -0.29 -16.29
CA GLY A 178 16.64 -1.43 -16.68
C GLY A 178 17.01 -2.30 -15.48
N ILE A 179 18.30 -2.53 -15.28
CA ILE A 179 18.85 -3.26 -14.14
C ILE A 179 19.08 -2.36 -12.91
N ASN A 180 18.99 -1.05 -13.05
CA ASN A 180 19.26 -0.11 -11.96
C ASN A 180 18.09 -0.02 -10.97
N LYS A 181 18.10 -0.88 -9.96
CA LYS A 181 17.08 -0.99 -8.93
C LYS A 181 17.00 0.25 -8.02
N ASP A 182 18.13 0.91 -7.78
CA ASP A 182 18.18 2.16 -6.99
C ASP A 182 17.51 3.32 -7.73
N TYR A 183 17.75 3.43 -9.02
CA TYR A 183 17.06 4.42 -9.86
C TYR A 183 15.54 4.20 -9.83
N PHE A 184 15.10 2.95 -9.99
CA PHE A 184 13.68 2.61 -9.92
C PHE A 184 13.08 2.89 -8.54
N ALA A 185 13.80 2.55 -7.47
CA ALA A 185 13.36 2.82 -6.11
C ALA A 185 13.21 4.32 -5.81
N LYS A 186 14.16 5.14 -6.25
CA LYS A 186 14.07 6.60 -6.13
C LYS A 186 12.86 7.17 -6.85
N MET A 187 12.55 6.67 -8.05
CA MET A 187 11.34 7.03 -8.77
C MET A 187 10.06 6.65 -8.02
N LEU A 188 10.02 5.46 -7.39
CA LEU A 188 8.88 5.04 -6.55
C LEU A 188 8.67 5.96 -5.33
N VAL A 189 9.76 6.36 -4.70
CA VAL A 189 9.73 7.30 -3.56
C VAL A 189 9.26 8.69 -3.99
N GLU A 190 9.68 9.18 -5.18
CA GLU A 190 9.19 10.43 -5.76
C GLU A 190 7.68 10.38 -6.00
N ILE A 191 7.16 9.28 -6.58
CA ILE A 191 5.71 9.12 -6.79
C ILE A 191 4.97 9.17 -5.45
N TYR A 192 5.42 8.41 -4.45
CA TYR A 192 4.82 8.43 -3.12
C TYR A 192 4.83 9.84 -2.51
N SER A 193 5.97 10.51 -2.54
CA SER A 193 6.16 11.85 -1.98
C SER A 193 5.32 12.90 -2.70
N GLY A 194 5.14 12.78 -4.01
CA GLY A 194 4.36 13.72 -4.81
C GLY A 194 2.84 13.55 -4.63
N ILE A 195 2.37 12.31 -4.45
CA ILE A 195 0.93 12.00 -4.25
C ILE A 195 0.51 12.24 -2.79
N LYS A 196 1.34 11.91 -1.82
CA LYS A 196 1.11 12.11 -0.37
C LYS A 196 -0.21 11.55 0.13
N PRO A 197 -0.39 10.22 0.15
CA PRO A 197 -1.58 9.64 0.76
C PRO A 197 -1.66 10.07 2.24
N VAL A 198 -2.85 10.44 2.71
CA VAL A 198 -3.05 10.93 4.08
C VAL A 198 -2.92 9.82 5.12
N LEU A 199 -3.17 8.58 4.70
CA LEU A 199 -3.11 7.39 5.54
C LEU A 199 -2.73 6.17 4.69
N THR A 200 -1.87 5.32 5.22
CA THR A 200 -1.56 3.99 4.68
C THR A 200 -2.05 2.95 5.68
N ILE A 201 -2.90 2.01 5.24
CA ILE A 201 -3.36 0.87 6.03
C ILE A 201 -2.87 -0.39 5.32
N THR A 202 -1.91 -1.07 5.93
CA THR A 202 -1.24 -2.22 5.34
C THR A 202 -1.94 -3.52 5.69
N ASP A 203 -2.40 -4.24 4.67
CA ASP A 203 -2.97 -5.57 4.77
C ASP A 203 -1.85 -6.61 4.94
N GLY A 204 -1.63 -7.03 6.17
CA GLY A 204 -0.70 -8.06 6.59
C GLY A 204 -1.40 -9.23 7.32
N ILE A 205 -2.70 -9.44 7.17
CA ILE A 205 -3.38 -10.61 7.77
C ILE A 205 -2.81 -11.90 7.16
N THR A 206 -2.84 -12.00 5.84
CA THR A 206 -2.12 -13.04 5.10
C THR A 206 -1.33 -12.38 4.00
N GLY A 207 -0.02 -12.41 4.09
CA GLY A 207 0.88 -11.88 3.06
C GLY A 207 1.24 -12.93 2.01
N MET A 208 2.09 -12.53 1.06
CA MET A 208 2.71 -13.44 0.10
C MET A 208 4.20 -13.51 0.35
N GLU A 209 4.76 -14.70 0.47
CA GLU A 209 6.18 -14.96 0.63
C GLU A 209 6.80 -15.69 -0.58
N GLY A 210 8.12 -15.71 -0.69
CA GLY A 210 8.85 -16.42 -1.74
C GLY A 210 8.80 -15.68 -3.09
N ASN A 211 8.37 -16.34 -4.17
CA ASN A 211 8.45 -15.84 -5.55
C ASN A 211 7.33 -14.81 -5.89
N GLY A 212 7.23 -13.73 -5.09
CA GLY A 212 6.29 -12.65 -5.39
C GLY A 212 6.78 -11.71 -6.52
N PRO A 213 5.90 -10.86 -7.04
CA PRO A 213 4.59 -10.46 -6.49
C PRO A 213 3.38 -11.29 -6.98
N GLN A 214 3.59 -12.38 -7.74
CA GLN A 214 2.50 -13.13 -8.37
C GLN A 214 2.50 -14.63 -8.07
N TRP A 215 3.66 -15.22 -7.87
CA TRP A 215 3.90 -16.65 -7.81
C TRP A 215 4.40 -17.12 -6.45
N GLY A 216 4.29 -16.26 -5.44
CA GLY A 216 4.61 -16.60 -4.07
C GLY A 216 3.55 -17.49 -3.43
N ARG A 217 3.75 -17.80 -2.15
CA ARG A 217 2.83 -18.61 -1.34
C ARG A 217 2.13 -17.75 -0.29
N PRO A 218 0.89 -18.03 0.08
CA PRO A 218 0.25 -17.39 1.21
C PRO A 218 1.06 -17.62 2.50
N ARG A 219 1.21 -16.57 3.28
CA ARG A 219 1.84 -16.61 4.60
C ARG A 219 0.98 -15.85 5.59
N LYS A 220 0.44 -16.53 6.60
CA LYS A 220 -0.28 -15.88 7.69
C LYS A 220 0.70 -15.02 8.49
N LEU A 221 0.40 -13.74 8.64
CA LEU A 221 1.15 -12.79 9.46
C LEU A 221 0.31 -12.28 10.62
N GLY A 222 -1.02 -12.30 10.50
CA GLY A 222 -1.98 -11.97 11.55
C GLY A 222 -1.94 -10.51 11.99
N VAL A 223 -1.60 -9.57 11.10
CA VAL A 223 -1.36 -8.18 11.48
C VAL A 223 -1.93 -7.20 10.47
N ILE A 224 -2.43 -6.08 10.96
CA ILE A 224 -2.70 -4.86 10.17
C ILE A 224 -1.94 -3.69 10.78
N LEU A 225 -1.46 -2.79 9.92
CA LEU A 225 -0.73 -1.59 10.35
C LEU A 225 -1.36 -0.34 9.74
N ALA A 226 -1.22 0.79 10.43
CA ALA A 226 -1.57 2.09 9.86
C ALA A 226 -0.57 3.17 10.24
N SER A 227 -0.30 4.07 9.30
CA SER A 227 0.51 5.28 9.51
C SER A 227 0.16 6.33 8.46
N SER A 228 0.32 7.61 8.80
CA SER A 228 0.36 8.68 7.79
C SER A 228 1.66 8.72 6.99
N ASP A 229 2.66 7.94 7.42
CA ASP A 229 3.97 7.81 6.78
C ASP A 229 4.14 6.36 6.29
N ALA A 230 4.03 6.16 4.96
CA ALA A 230 4.17 4.84 4.37
C ALA A 230 5.60 4.29 4.53
N VAL A 231 6.63 5.14 4.57
CA VAL A 231 8.02 4.69 4.79
C VAL A 231 8.16 4.08 6.19
N ALA A 232 7.58 4.75 7.21
CA ALA A 232 7.54 4.23 8.58
C ALA A 232 6.78 2.89 8.67
N SER A 233 5.61 2.80 8.01
CA SER A 233 4.85 1.55 7.95
C SER A 233 5.65 0.43 7.27
N ASP A 234 6.29 0.72 6.14
CA ASP A 234 7.09 -0.23 5.37
C ASP A 234 8.31 -0.72 6.18
N LEU A 235 8.93 0.18 6.95
CA LEU A 235 10.04 -0.14 7.86
C LEU A 235 9.59 -1.09 8.97
N VAL A 236 8.44 -0.84 9.59
CA VAL A 236 7.88 -1.73 10.63
C VAL A 236 7.57 -3.12 10.05
N VAL A 237 6.98 -3.19 8.84
CA VAL A 237 6.76 -4.49 8.17
C VAL A 237 8.07 -5.21 7.91
N ALA A 238 9.11 -4.49 7.45
CA ALA A 238 10.42 -5.09 7.23
C ALA A 238 10.97 -5.76 8.50
N HIS A 239 10.89 -5.08 9.64
CA HIS A 239 11.29 -5.64 10.92
C HIS A 239 10.42 -6.82 11.35
N LEU A 240 9.10 -6.74 11.18
CA LEU A 240 8.17 -7.83 11.51
C LEU A 240 8.47 -9.14 10.77
N VAL A 241 8.84 -9.04 9.49
CA VAL A 241 9.20 -10.22 8.68
C VAL A 241 10.70 -10.52 8.70
N ASN A 242 11.42 -9.91 9.62
CA ASN A 242 12.88 -10.05 9.78
C ASN A 242 13.64 -9.81 8.45
N TYR A 243 13.21 -8.82 7.66
CA TYR A 243 13.90 -8.39 6.44
C TYR A 243 14.77 -7.18 6.75
N ALA A 244 16.08 -7.27 6.49
CA ALA A 244 17.01 -6.17 6.73
C ALA A 244 16.60 -4.92 5.94
N PRO A 245 16.23 -3.80 6.59
CA PRO A 245 15.68 -2.62 5.91
C PRO A 245 16.62 -2.04 4.84
N GLU A 246 17.93 -2.11 5.07
CA GLU A 246 18.94 -1.63 4.14
C GLU A 246 19.02 -2.45 2.84
N LYS A 247 18.44 -3.65 2.81
CA LYS A 247 18.29 -4.49 1.62
C LYS A 247 17.02 -4.19 0.83
N LEU A 248 16.10 -3.39 1.38
CA LEU A 248 14.90 -2.95 0.68
C LEU A 248 15.20 -1.64 -0.05
N PHE A 249 15.21 -1.71 -1.37
CA PHE A 249 15.58 -0.58 -2.22
C PHE A 249 14.73 0.67 -1.97
N THR A 250 13.42 0.52 -1.72
CA THR A 250 12.52 1.64 -1.44
C THR A 250 12.85 2.32 -0.10
N LEU A 251 13.18 1.56 0.95
CA LEU A 251 13.57 2.13 2.24
C LEU A 251 14.93 2.82 2.18
N ARG A 252 15.88 2.21 1.46
CA ARG A 252 17.20 2.83 1.22
C ARG A 252 17.06 4.14 0.47
N ALA A 253 16.30 4.16 -0.63
CA ALA A 253 16.04 5.35 -1.41
C ALA A 253 15.33 6.44 -0.58
N ALA A 254 14.32 6.09 0.21
CA ALA A 254 13.61 7.02 1.09
C ALA A 254 14.56 7.65 2.11
N LYS A 255 15.45 6.85 2.73
CA LYS A 255 16.48 7.34 3.65
C LYS A 255 17.45 8.31 2.97
N GLU A 256 17.97 7.96 1.78
CA GLU A 256 18.88 8.81 1.01
C GLU A 256 18.24 10.14 0.58
N MET A 257 16.95 10.12 0.25
CA MET A 257 16.18 11.29 -0.18
C MET A 257 15.61 12.12 0.98
N GLY A 258 15.76 11.65 2.23
CA GLY A 258 15.20 12.33 3.41
C GLY A 258 13.67 12.32 3.44
N ILE A 259 13.03 11.32 2.84
CA ILE A 259 11.57 11.20 2.72
C ILE A 259 11.04 10.16 3.70
N GLY A 260 10.14 10.59 4.59
CA GLY A 260 9.55 9.73 5.61
C GLY A 260 10.51 9.33 6.73
N THR A 261 10.06 8.48 7.64
CA THR A 261 10.83 8.00 8.80
C THR A 261 11.46 6.65 8.48
N ALA A 262 12.77 6.66 8.24
CA ALA A 262 13.55 5.48 7.83
C ALA A 262 14.43 4.90 8.96
N ARG A 263 14.18 5.26 10.22
CA ARG A 263 14.87 4.75 11.41
C ARG A 263 13.86 4.25 12.43
N ILE A 264 14.05 3.06 12.94
CA ILE A 264 13.09 2.42 13.84
C ILE A 264 12.97 3.17 15.19
N GLU A 265 14.04 3.79 15.63
CA GLU A 265 14.11 4.59 16.86
C GLU A 265 13.26 5.87 16.78
N ASP A 266 12.94 6.33 15.57
CA ASP A 266 12.13 7.51 15.31
C ASP A 266 10.63 7.16 15.13
N ILE A 267 10.25 5.91 15.35
CA ILE A 267 8.86 5.44 15.27
C ILE A 267 8.24 5.40 16.67
N LYS A 268 7.07 6.02 16.80
CA LYS A 268 6.19 5.84 17.94
C LYS A 268 5.19 4.72 17.64
N PHE A 269 5.38 3.58 18.30
CA PHE A 269 4.43 2.49 18.22
C PHE A 269 3.13 2.82 18.94
N ARG A 270 2.01 2.50 18.30
CA ARG A 270 0.64 2.63 18.80
C ARG A 270 -0.08 1.30 18.66
N GLY A 271 -1.23 1.17 19.34
CA GLY A 271 -2.00 -0.07 19.32
C GLY A 271 -1.38 -1.12 20.21
N GLU A 272 -0.95 -2.24 19.66
CA GLU A 272 -0.35 -3.35 20.41
C GLU A 272 1.18 -3.25 20.46
N PRO A 273 1.82 -3.81 21.50
CA PRO A 273 3.28 -3.81 21.58
C PRO A 273 3.91 -4.54 20.40
N PHE A 274 4.94 -3.94 19.78
CA PHE A 274 5.67 -4.57 18.67
C PHE A 274 6.19 -5.97 19.03
N SER A 275 6.63 -6.16 20.28
CA SER A 275 7.13 -7.45 20.78
C SER A 275 6.08 -8.55 20.88
N SER A 276 4.78 -8.23 20.71
CA SER A 276 3.72 -9.24 20.70
C SER A 276 3.53 -9.94 19.36
N PHE A 277 4.33 -9.53 18.34
CA PHE A 277 4.28 -10.10 16.99
C PHE A 277 5.58 -10.88 16.74
N ASP A 278 5.46 -12.18 16.56
CA ASP A 278 6.57 -13.08 16.26
C ASP A 278 6.33 -13.75 14.90
N ILE A 279 6.84 -13.12 13.84
CA ILE A 279 6.73 -13.64 12.47
C ILE A 279 8.07 -14.27 12.09
N VAL A 280 8.22 -15.53 12.45
CA VAL A 280 9.41 -16.32 12.13
C VAL A 280 9.35 -16.91 10.71
N ASP A 281 10.50 -17.23 10.14
CA ASP A 281 10.65 -18.02 8.90
C ASP A 281 9.91 -17.45 7.66
N PHE A 282 9.72 -16.13 7.58
CA PHE A 282 9.19 -15.51 6.37
C PHE A 282 10.19 -15.72 5.21
N LYS A 283 9.73 -16.37 4.13
CA LYS A 283 10.55 -16.69 2.97
C LYS A 283 10.76 -15.47 2.09
N LYS A 284 11.95 -14.89 2.17
CA LYS A 284 12.36 -13.75 1.36
C LYS A 284 12.57 -14.14 -0.10
N VAL A 285 12.59 -13.16 -0.99
CA VAL A 285 13.05 -13.36 -2.37
C VAL A 285 14.52 -13.79 -2.33
N PRO A 286 14.96 -14.76 -3.14
CA PRO A 286 16.37 -15.14 -3.23
C PRO A 286 17.24 -13.93 -3.53
N LEU A 287 18.38 -13.79 -2.81
CA LEU A 287 19.31 -12.68 -2.97
C LEU A 287 19.85 -12.57 -4.41
N SER A 288 20.03 -13.70 -5.09
CA SER A 288 20.41 -13.75 -6.50
C SER A 288 19.45 -13.02 -7.46
N SER A 289 18.20 -12.84 -7.07
CA SER A 289 17.24 -12.02 -7.83
C SER A 289 17.31 -10.51 -7.48
N LEU A 290 18.08 -10.16 -6.44
CA LEU A 290 18.27 -8.79 -5.97
C LEU A 290 19.68 -8.24 -6.28
N GLU A 291 20.65 -9.12 -6.53
CA GLU A 291 22.02 -8.76 -6.89
C GLU A 291 22.19 -8.82 -8.41
N PHE A 292 22.23 -7.66 -9.07
CA PHE A 292 22.80 -7.43 -10.41
C PHE A 292 23.39 -6.02 -10.45
#